data_d7c91b581d1698fd0b3e1582a9946e79
#
_entry.id   d7c91b581d1698fd0b3e1582a9946e79
#
_cell.length_a   1.000
_cell.length_b   1.000
_cell.length_c   1.000
_cell.angle_alpha   90.00
_cell.angle_beta   90.00
_cell.angle_gamma   90.00
#
_symmetry.space_group_name_H-M   'P 1'
#
loop_
_entity.id
_entity.type
_entity.pdbx_description
1 polymer ?
#
loop_
_entity_poly.entity_id
_entity_poly.type
_entity_poly.pdbx_seq_one_letter_code
_entity_poly.pdbx_strand_id
1 'polypeptide(L)'
;MEELKMLVSAKEMLDKAKAGHYAVGQFNINNLEWTKAILLTAQECNSPVILGVSEGAGKYMTGYKTIVGMVNGMIEELGITVPVALHLDHGSYDHCYKCIEAGFSSVMFDGSHFSIEENVEKTKEIVAAAHAKGVSVEAEVGSIGGEEDGVVGAGECADPAECKKIADLGVDFLAAGIGNIHGKYPENWAGLSFETLDAIQQLTGELPLVLHGGTGIPAEMIKKAISLGVAKINVNTECQLSFAAATRKYIEEGKDLVGKGFDPRKVLAPGFEAIKETVKEKMELFGSVGKA
;
A
#
# COMPACT_ATOMS: atom_id res chain seq x y z
N MET A 1 -12.37 11.71 -27.83
CA MET A 1 -12.68 11.03 -26.57
C MET A 1 -11.36 10.93 -25.83
N GLU A 2 -11.21 11.66 -24.72
CA GLU A 2 -10.11 11.38 -23.80
C GLU A 2 -10.27 9.93 -23.37
N GLU A 3 -9.22 9.11 -23.58
CA GLU A 3 -9.13 7.79 -22.97
C GLU A 3 -9.26 8.00 -21.47
N LEU A 4 -10.35 7.54 -20.85
CA LEU A 4 -10.45 7.51 -19.40
C LEU A 4 -9.25 6.70 -18.91
N LYS A 5 -8.26 7.36 -18.33
CA LYS A 5 -7.17 6.68 -17.63
C LYS A 5 -7.82 5.92 -16.48
N MET A 6 -7.91 4.61 -16.58
CA MET A 6 -8.50 3.73 -15.56
C MET A 6 -7.70 3.79 -14.25
N LEU A 7 -6.37 3.89 -14.34
CA LEU A 7 -5.49 4.07 -13.20
C LEU A 7 -5.08 5.54 -13.04
N VAL A 8 -5.12 6.05 -11.82
CA VAL A 8 -4.72 7.41 -11.49
C VAL A 8 -3.44 7.43 -10.66
N SER A 9 -2.67 8.53 -10.76
CA SER A 9 -1.56 8.80 -9.83
C SER A 9 -2.08 8.84 -8.38
N ALA A 10 -1.29 8.33 -7.44
CA ALA A 10 -1.66 8.38 -6.03
C ALA A 10 -1.54 9.81 -5.43
N LYS A 11 -0.82 10.72 -6.09
CA LYS A 11 -0.56 12.06 -5.57
C LYS A 11 -1.83 12.81 -5.15
N GLU A 12 -2.76 13.01 -6.06
CA GLU A 12 -3.95 13.83 -5.79
C GLU A 12 -4.82 13.24 -4.67
N MET A 13 -5.00 11.91 -4.64
CA MET A 13 -5.78 11.27 -3.59
C MET A 13 -5.12 11.39 -2.21
N LEU A 14 -3.78 11.39 -2.14
CA LEU A 14 -3.04 11.52 -0.90
C LEU A 14 -2.95 12.98 -0.42
N ASP A 15 -2.81 13.94 -1.34
CA ASP A 15 -2.91 15.37 -1.01
C ASP A 15 -4.30 15.69 -0.39
N LYS A 16 -5.38 15.16 -0.99
CA LYS A 16 -6.74 15.28 -0.44
C LYS A 16 -6.88 14.58 0.92
N ALA A 17 -6.28 13.41 1.07
CA ALA A 17 -6.31 12.65 2.31
C ALA A 17 -5.65 13.41 3.45
N LYS A 18 -4.45 13.94 3.22
CA LYS A 18 -3.76 14.79 4.21
C LYS A 18 -4.55 16.01 4.58
N ALA A 19 -5.02 16.78 3.62
CA ALA A 19 -5.82 17.98 3.84
C ALA A 19 -7.15 17.67 4.56
N GLY A 20 -7.72 16.48 4.30
CA GLY A 20 -8.99 16.03 4.90
C GLY A 20 -8.84 15.24 6.20
N HIS A 21 -7.63 15.07 6.72
CA HIS A 21 -7.33 14.29 7.94
C HIS A 21 -7.91 12.88 7.91
N TYR A 22 -7.69 12.17 6.80
CA TYR A 22 -7.95 10.74 6.65
C TYR A 22 -6.76 10.08 5.95
N ALA A 23 -6.73 8.76 5.88
CA ALA A 23 -5.72 8.04 5.10
C ALA A 23 -6.34 7.12 4.06
N VAL A 24 -5.70 7.01 2.90
CA VAL A 24 -6.05 6.02 1.89
C VAL A 24 -5.35 4.70 2.22
N GLY A 25 -6.11 3.60 2.20
CA GLY A 25 -5.55 2.27 2.38
C GLY A 25 -4.80 1.80 1.14
N GLN A 26 -3.55 1.35 1.32
CA GLN A 26 -2.89 0.48 0.36
C GLN A 26 -3.07 -0.96 0.80
N PHE A 27 -3.62 -1.78 -0.08
CA PHE A 27 -3.77 -3.21 0.12
C PHE A 27 -2.96 -3.96 -0.92
N ASN A 28 -2.09 -4.89 -0.47
CA ASN A 28 -1.26 -5.67 -1.37
C ASN A 28 -2.11 -6.69 -2.12
N ILE A 29 -1.83 -6.87 -3.41
CA ILE A 29 -2.49 -7.83 -4.28
C ILE A 29 -1.54 -8.95 -4.69
N ASN A 30 -2.04 -10.19 -4.70
CA ASN A 30 -1.25 -11.36 -5.05
C ASN A 30 -1.88 -12.20 -6.18
N ASN A 31 -3.16 -11.98 -6.48
CA ASN A 31 -3.91 -12.74 -7.48
C ASN A 31 -5.24 -12.04 -7.83
N LEU A 32 -6.07 -12.70 -8.63
CA LEU A 32 -7.36 -12.22 -9.08
C LEU A 32 -8.34 -12.00 -7.92
N GLU A 33 -8.41 -12.92 -6.96
CA GLU A 33 -9.35 -12.88 -5.83
C GLU A 33 -9.06 -11.66 -4.93
N TRP A 34 -7.78 -11.40 -4.61
CA TRP A 34 -7.36 -10.22 -3.84
C TRP A 34 -7.75 -8.93 -4.54
N THR A 35 -7.36 -8.80 -5.80
CA THR A 35 -7.61 -7.60 -6.60
C THR A 35 -9.10 -7.31 -6.68
N LYS A 36 -9.91 -8.33 -7.00
CA LYS A 36 -11.37 -8.20 -7.10
C LYS A 36 -12.01 -7.81 -5.77
N ALA A 37 -11.61 -8.45 -4.65
CA ALA A 37 -12.15 -8.16 -3.33
C ALA A 37 -11.91 -6.70 -2.92
N ILE A 38 -10.68 -6.20 -3.12
CA ILE A 38 -10.29 -4.84 -2.77
C ILE A 38 -11.05 -3.82 -3.64
N LEU A 39 -11.10 -4.02 -4.96
CA LEU A 39 -11.79 -3.11 -5.89
C LEU A 39 -13.28 -3.01 -5.60
N LEU A 40 -13.97 -4.15 -5.38
CA LEU A 40 -15.39 -4.15 -5.05
C LEU A 40 -15.66 -3.44 -3.72
N THR A 41 -14.84 -3.68 -2.70
CA THR A 41 -14.99 -3.02 -1.40
C THR A 41 -14.75 -1.51 -1.51
N ALA A 42 -13.73 -1.09 -2.27
CA ALA A 42 -13.47 0.33 -2.52
C ALA A 42 -14.68 1.01 -3.18
N GLN A 43 -15.26 0.36 -4.19
CA GLN A 43 -16.47 0.86 -4.87
C GLN A 43 -17.68 0.91 -3.93
N GLU A 44 -17.93 -0.15 -3.16
CA GLU A 44 -19.02 -0.21 -2.18
C GLU A 44 -18.90 0.87 -1.10
N CYS A 45 -17.67 1.16 -0.65
CA CYS A 45 -17.37 2.18 0.36
C CYS A 45 -17.25 3.60 -0.21
N ASN A 46 -17.32 3.78 -1.53
CA ASN A 46 -17.01 5.05 -2.20
C ASN A 46 -15.67 5.63 -1.67
N SER A 47 -14.62 4.80 -1.65
CA SER A 47 -13.31 5.11 -1.10
C SER A 47 -12.23 5.05 -2.18
N PRO A 48 -11.30 6.01 -2.27
CA PRO A 48 -10.10 5.83 -3.07
C PRO A 48 -9.28 4.65 -2.53
N VAL A 49 -8.50 4.00 -3.38
CA VAL A 49 -7.70 2.84 -2.99
C VAL A 49 -6.39 2.76 -3.75
N ILE A 50 -5.37 2.21 -3.09
CA ILE A 50 -4.07 1.90 -3.67
C ILE A 50 -3.89 0.37 -3.66
N LEU A 51 -3.62 -0.21 -4.83
CA LEU A 51 -3.27 -1.61 -4.99
C LEU A 51 -1.75 -1.73 -4.95
N GLY A 52 -1.20 -2.31 -3.88
CA GLY A 52 0.24 -2.51 -3.69
C GLY A 52 0.72 -3.80 -4.35
N VAL A 53 1.84 -3.75 -5.03
CA VAL A 53 2.50 -4.90 -5.66
C VAL A 53 3.96 -4.92 -5.26
N SER A 54 4.38 -5.89 -4.48
CA SER A 54 5.80 -6.12 -4.20
C SER A 54 6.50 -6.80 -5.39
N GLU A 55 7.83 -6.81 -5.39
CA GLU A 55 8.60 -7.53 -6.42
C GLU A 55 8.31 -9.02 -6.41
N GLY A 56 8.14 -9.62 -5.22
CA GLY A 56 7.75 -11.03 -5.06
C GLY A 56 6.38 -11.31 -5.65
N ALA A 57 5.38 -10.46 -5.38
CA ALA A 57 4.06 -10.55 -5.98
C ALA A 57 4.10 -10.36 -7.50
N GLY A 58 4.93 -9.43 -8.00
CA GLY A 58 5.17 -9.23 -9.43
C GLY A 58 5.69 -10.47 -10.11
N LYS A 59 6.66 -11.15 -9.50
CA LYS A 59 7.21 -12.43 -9.98
C LYS A 59 6.16 -13.55 -9.93
N TYR A 60 5.41 -13.66 -8.83
CA TYR A 60 4.35 -14.65 -8.66
C TYR A 60 3.25 -14.52 -9.70
N MET A 61 2.80 -13.31 -9.98
CA MET A 61 1.78 -13.01 -10.99
C MET A 61 2.32 -12.95 -12.44
N THR A 62 3.51 -13.50 -12.69
CA THR A 62 4.18 -13.63 -14.00
C THR A 62 4.73 -12.34 -14.62
N GLY A 63 4.55 -11.19 -13.99
CA GLY A 63 5.14 -9.91 -14.43
C GLY A 63 4.19 -8.72 -14.38
N TYR A 64 4.76 -7.54 -14.41
CA TYR A 64 4.03 -6.28 -14.22
C TYR A 64 3.00 -5.97 -15.31
N LYS A 65 3.28 -6.34 -16.57
CA LYS A 65 2.30 -6.16 -17.66
C LYS A 65 1.05 -7.03 -17.47
N THR A 66 1.20 -8.25 -16.94
CA THR A 66 0.08 -9.13 -16.58
C THR A 66 -0.80 -8.46 -15.51
N ILE A 67 -0.17 -7.87 -14.50
CA ILE A 67 -0.86 -7.18 -13.40
C ILE A 67 -1.62 -5.97 -13.93
N VAL A 68 -0.98 -5.12 -14.74
CA VAL A 68 -1.63 -3.95 -15.34
C VAL A 68 -2.83 -4.37 -16.20
N GLY A 69 -2.69 -5.42 -17.02
CA GLY A 69 -3.79 -5.95 -17.82
C GLY A 69 -4.94 -6.48 -16.98
N MET A 70 -4.64 -7.24 -15.92
CA MET A 70 -5.63 -7.76 -14.98
C MET A 70 -6.39 -6.64 -14.26
N VAL A 71 -5.67 -5.67 -13.70
CA VAL A 71 -6.28 -4.56 -12.95
C VAL A 71 -7.15 -3.69 -13.86
N ASN A 72 -6.65 -3.31 -15.04
CA ASN A 72 -7.42 -2.50 -15.99
C ASN A 72 -8.67 -3.23 -16.45
N GLY A 73 -8.56 -4.51 -16.82
CA GLY A 73 -9.73 -5.31 -17.20
C GLY A 73 -10.76 -5.43 -16.09
N MET A 74 -10.32 -5.58 -14.84
CA MET A 74 -11.25 -5.61 -13.69
C MET A 74 -11.93 -4.26 -13.43
N ILE A 75 -11.20 -3.16 -13.54
CA ILE A 75 -11.79 -1.81 -13.38
C ILE A 75 -12.91 -1.61 -14.40
N GLU A 76 -12.67 -1.98 -15.66
CA GLU A 76 -13.65 -1.87 -16.75
C GLU A 76 -14.86 -2.79 -16.53
N GLU A 77 -14.63 -4.10 -16.38
CA GLU A 77 -15.69 -5.11 -16.29
C GLU A 77 -16.54 -4.99 -15.02
N LEU A 78 -15.96 -4.54 -13.89
CA LEU A 78 -16.67 -4.32 -12.64
C LEU A 78 -17.30 -2.92 -12.54
N GLY A 79 -17.05 -2.03 -13.51
CA GLY A 79 -17.57 -0.66 -13.50
C GLY A 79 -17.05 0.16 -12.31
N ILE A 80 -15.76 0.00 -11.96
CA ILE A 80 -15.14 0.74 -10.86
C ILE A 80 -14.96 2.21 -11.26
N THR A 81 -15.50 3.10 -10.45
CA THR A 81 -15.49 4.55 -10.69
C THR A 81 -14.69 5.33 -9.64
N VAL A 82 -14.40 4.71 -8.50
CA VAL A 82 -13.55 5.31 -7.47
C VAL A 82 -12.09 5.41 -7.94
N PRO A 83 -11.31 6.41 -7.47
CA PRO A 83 -9.89 6.52 -7.81
C PRO A 83 -9.11 5.28 -7.38
N VAL A 84 -8.38 4.66 -8.32
CA VAL A 84 -7.53 3.49 -8.09
C VAL A 84 -6.11 3.81 -8.55
N ALA A 85 -5.13 3.67 -7.67
CA ALA A 85 -3.71 3.69 -8.04
C ALA A 85 -3.13 2.27 -7.99
N LEU A 86 -2.31 1.91 -8.98
CA LEU A 86 -1.50 0.70 -8.99
C LEU A 86 -0.06 1.08 -8.65
N HIS A 87 0.43 0.56 -7.53
CA HIS A 87 1.64 1.01 -6.86
C HIS A 87 2.66 -0.12 -6.69
N LEU A 88 3.92 0.12 -7.08
CA LEU A 88 5.04 -0.75 -6.71
C LEU A 88 5.38 -0.49 -5.25
N ASP A 89 5.34 -1.54 -4.42
CA ASP A 89 5.60 -1.50 -2.98
C ASP A 89 7.01 -2.04 -2.70
N HIS A 90 7.84 -1.31 -1.95
CA HIS A 90 9.25 -1.61 -1.68
C HIS A 90 10.06 -1.97 -2.94
N GLY A 91 10.02 -1.11 -3.94
CA GLY A 91 10.71 -1.34 -5.21
C GLY A 91 12.20 -1.02 -5.15
N SER A 92 13.03 -1.91 -5.73
CA SER A 92 14.41 -1.59 -6.06
C SER A 92 14.49 -0.62 -7.24
N TYR A 93 15.66 0.00 -7.42
CA TYR A 93 15.90 0.99 -8.46
C TYR A 93 15.45 0.52 -9.85
N ASP A 94 15.90 -0.66 -10.28
CA ASP A 94 15.57 -1.21 -11.60
C ASP A 94 14.07 -1.55 -11.74
N HIS A 95 13.42 -2.01 -10.67
CA HIS A 95 12.03 -2.38 -10.69
C HIS A 95 11.09 -1.17 -10.75
N CYS A 96 11.49 -0.02 -10.23
CA CYS A 96 10.78 1.25 -10.45
C CYS A 96 10.63 1.55 -11.94
N TYR A 97 11.71 1.47 -12.72
CA TYR A 97 11.67 1.69 -14.17
C TYR A 97 10.79 0.66 -14.89
N LYS A 98 10.92 -0.63 -14.54
CA LYS A 98 10.08 -1.70 -15.13
C LYS A 98 8.60 -1.46 -14.89
N CYS A 99 8.21 -1.01 -13.68
CA CYS A 99 6.82 -0.72 -13.35
C CYS A 99 6.31 0.53 -14.06
N ILE A 100 7.10 1.60 -14.12
CA ILE A 100 6.78 2.81 -14.89
C ILE A 100 6.54 2.46 -16.37
N GLU A 101 7.38 1.62 -16.96
CA GLU A 101 7.23 1.17 -18.36
C GLU A 101 6.06 0.22 -18.57
N ALA A 102 5.71 -0.59 -17.56
CA ALA A 102 4.58 -1.51 -17.64
C ALA A 102 3.23 -0.82 -17.55
N GLY A 103 3.17 0.43 -17.02
CA GLY A 103 1.93 1.20 -16.89
C GLY A 103 1.41 1.32 -15.47
N PHE A 104 2.25 1.13 -14.45
CA PHE A 104 1.92 1.48 -13.07
C PHE A 104 1.70 2.99 -12.96
N SER A 105 0.76 3.40 -12.11
CA SER A 105 0.45 4.82 -11.87
C SER A 105 1.18 5.40 -10.68
N SER A 106 1.90 4.56 -9.92
CA SER A 106 2.65 4.93 -8.72
C SER A 106 3.78 3.94 -8.47
N VAL A 107 4.92 4.40 -7.96
CA VAL A 107 6.05 3.54 -7.57
C VAL A 107 6.66 4.01 -6.26
N MET A 108 7.12 3.07 -5.43
CA MET A 108 7.98 3.32 -4.30
C MET A 108 9.40 2.89 -4.64
N PHE A 109 10.36 3.79 -4.45
CA PHE A 109 11.77 3.45 -4.39
C PHE A 109 12.19 3.29 -2.93
N ASP A 110 12.52 2.06 -2.55
CA ASP A 110 13.06 1.77 -1.22
C ASP A 110 14.59 1.92 -1.23
N GLY A 111 15.03 3.12 -0.88
CA GLY A 111 16.43 3.47 -0.72
C GLY A 111 16.93 3.38 0.72
N SER A 112 16.15 2.87 1.65
CA SER A 112 16.44 2.88 3.09
C SER A 112 17.70 2.12 3.50
N HIS A 113 18.13 1.17 2.68
CA HIS A 113 19.34 0.37 2.90
C HIS A 113 20.63 0.99 2.32
N PHE A 114 20.54 2.11 1.59
CA PHE A 114 21.68 2.88 1.10
C PHE A 114 22.08 3.98 2.09
N SER A 115 23.23 4.61 1.88
CA SER A 115 23.54 5.88 2.53
C SER A 115 22.53 6.95 2.08
N ILE A 116 22.33 7.98 2.91
CA ILE A 116 21.40 9.05 2.54
C ILE A 116 21.81 9.75 1.24
N GLU A 117 23.11 9.88 0.96
CA GLU A 117 23.61 10.49 -0.27
C GLU A 117 23.24 9.65 -1.49
N GLU A 118 23.39 8.33 -1.41
CA GLU A 118 23.01 7.41 -2.50
C GLU A 118 21.50 7.33 -2.65
N ASN A 119 20.73 7.31 -1.55
CA ASN A 119 19.28 7.36 -1.59
C ASN A 119 18.79 8.65 -2.30
N VAL A 120 19.36 9.80 -1.95
CA VAL A 120 19.04 11.10 -2.60
C VAL A 120 19.32 11.06 -4.10
N GLU A 121 20.48 10.55 -4.53
CA GLU A 121 20.85 10.49 -5.95
C GLU A 121 19.88 9.61 -6.73
N LYS A 122 19.65 8.39 -6.27
CA LYS A 122 18.73 7.44 -6.93
C LYS A 122 17.27 7.91 -6.92
N THR A 123 16.80 8.45 -5.80
CA THR A 123 15.44 8.99 -5.69
C THR A 123 15.21 10.12 -6.70
N LYS A 124 16.17 11.04 -6.85
CA LYS A 124 16.09 12.13 -7.81
C LYS A 124 15.91 11.64 -9.25
N GLU A 125 16.63 10.59 -9.64
CA GLU A 125 16.52 10.00 -10.98
C GLU A 125 15.15 9.33 -11.19
N ILE A 126 14.65 8.58 -10.19
CA ILE A 126 13.33 7.95 -10.23
C ILE A 126 12.22 9.01 -10.32
N VAL A 127 12.29 10.08 -9.52
CA VAL A 127 11.32 11.19 -9.57
C VAL A 127 11.26 11.78 -10.97
N ALA A 128 12.41 12.07 -11.58
CA ALA A 128 12.45 12.63 -12.93
C ALA A 128 11.81 11.69 -13.97
N ALA A 129 12.11 10.39 -13.91
CA ALA A 129 11.59 9.39 -14.83
C ALA A 129 10.09 9.15 -14.66
N ALA A 130 9.61 9.05 -13.42
CA ALA A 130 8.21 8.81 -13.08
C ALA A 130 7.33 10.01 -13.45
N HIS A 131 7.74 11.22 -13.04
CA HIS A 131 6.98 12.43 -13.31
C HIS A 131 6.86 12.73 -14.81
N ALA A 132 7.87 12.40 -15.61
CA ALA A 132 7.80 12.52 -17.07
C ALA A 132 6.66 11.67 -17.69
N LYS A 133 6.17 10.65 -16.98
CA LYS A 133 5.05 9.77 -17.37
C LYS A 133 3.79 9.98 -16.54
N GLY A 134 3.77 10.94 -15.62
CA GLY A 134 2.63 11.21 -14.72
C GLY A 134 2.44 10.14 -13.65
N VAL A 135 3.51 9.44 -13.27
CA VAL A 135 3.55 8.41 -12.22
C VAL A 135 4.02 9.06 -10.92
N SER A 136 3.31 8.82 -9.81
CA SER A 136 3.71 9.32 -8.50
C SER A 136 4.82 8.48 -7.87
N VAL A 137 5.62 9.12 -7.01
CA VAL A 137 6.78 8.52 -6.35
C VAL A 137 6.68 8.60 -4.84
N GLU A 138 6.85 7.44 -4.20
CA GLU A 138 7.13 7.28 -2.79
C GLU A 138 8.63 7.00 -2.60
N ALA A 139 9.20 7.53 -1.53
CA ALA A 139 10.54 7.17 -1.08
C ALA A 139 10.52 6.78 0.41
N GLU A 140 11.58 6.15 0.90
CA GLU A 140 11.70 5.73 2.29
C GLU A 140 12.97 6.28 2.95
N VAL A 141 12.82 6.68 4.23
CA VAL A 141 13.92 7.08 5.12
C VAL A 141 13.77 6.35 6.47
N GLY A 142 14.89 5.96 7.05
CA GLY A 142 14.91 5.03 8.17
C GLY A 142 14.65 3.61 7.68
N SER A 143 14.22 2.72 8.55
CA SER A 143 13.82 1.38 8.14
C SER A 143 12.58 0.91 8.87
N ILE A 144 11.70 0.21 8.14
CA ILE A 144 10.55 -0.46 8.73
C ILE A 144 11.01 -1.82 9.27
N GLY A 145 10.64 -2.12 10.51
CA GLY A 145 11.02 -3.38 11.14
C GLY A 145 10.26 -4.58 10.59
N GLY A 146 10.70 -5.80 10.97
CA GLY A 146 10.06 -7.05 10.55
C GLY A 146 10.50 -7.55 9.19
N GLU A 147 9.70 -8.42 8.58
CA GLU A 147 10.01 -9.06 7.29
C GLU A 147 8.85 -8.85 6.32
N GLU A 148 9.18 -8.42 5.10
CA GLU A 148 8.27 -8.41 3.96
C GLU A 148 9.00 -8.90 2.71
N ASP A 149 8.43 -9.90 2.03
CA ASP A 149 8.98 -10.56 0.83
C ASP A 149 10.45 -11.05 0.99
N GLY A 150 10.81 -11.49 2.21
CA GLY A 150 12.18 -11.98 2.52
C GLY A 150 13.19 -10.87 2.84
N VAL A 151 12.78 -9.62 2.84
CA VAL A 151 13.59 -8.48 3.29
C VAL A 151 13.32 -8.21 4.76
N VAL A 152 14.37 -8.22 5.58
CA VAL A 152 14.28 -7.98 7.03
C VAL A 152 14.78 -6.57 7.35
N GLY A 153 13.89 -5.75 7.91
CA GLY A 153 14.19 -4.41 8.37
C GLY A 153 14.61 -4.36 9.85
N ALA A 154 15.54 -3.48 10.18
CA ALA A 154 16.00 -3.28 11.57
C ALA A 154 15.01 -2.47 12.42
N GLY A 155 14.09 -1.72 11.80
CA GLY A 155 13.11 -0.89 12.51
C GLY A 155 13.70 0.41 13.07
N GLU A 156 14.67 0.98 12.39
CA GLU A 156 15.29 2.24 12.81
C GLU A 156 14.39 3.43 12.52
N CYS A 157 14.21 4.30 13.53
CA CYS A 157 13.49 5.55 13.32
C CYS A 157 14.23 6.45 12.32
N ALA A 158 13.47 7.08 11.44
CA ALA A 158 13.98 8.01 10.45
C ALA A 158 14.56 9.28 11.11
N ASP A 159 15.63 9.81 10.55
CA ASP A 159 16.12 11.14 10.88
C ASP A 159 15.25 12.20 10.16
N PRO A 160 14.58 13.12 10.87
CA PRO A 160 13.75 14.14 10.25
C PRO A 160 14.50 15.04 9.25
N ALA A 161 15.80 15.29 9.46
CA ALA A 161 16.62 16.07 8.53
C ALA A 161 16.89 15.31 7.22
N GLU A 162 17.04 14.00 7.28
CA GLU A 162 17.16 13.13 6.10
C GLU A 162 15.82 13.05 5.36
N CYS A 163 14.69 12.94 6.08
CA CYS A 163 13.36 13.03 5.50
C CYS A 163 13.18 14.34 4.70
N LYS A 164 13.67 15.46 5.24
CA LYS A 164 13.62 16.75 4.55
C LYS A 164 14.45 16.75 3.26
N LYS A 165 15.64 16.13 3.26
CA LYS A 165 16.48 16.03 2.05
C LYS A 165 15.74 15.26 0.94
N ILE A 166 15.09 14.14 1.27
CA ILE A 166 14.32 13.36 0.30
C ILE A 166 13.05 14.12 -0.15
N ALA A 167 12.32 14.77 0.77
CA ALA A 167 11.16 15.58 0.43
C ALA A 167 11.48 16.70 -0.58
N ASP A 168 12.63 17.34 -0.44
CA ASP A 168 13.08 18.43 -1.32
C ASP A 168 13.40 17.98 -2.76
N LEU A 169 13.46 16.67 -3.02
CA LEU A 169 13.60 16.11 -4.37
C LEU A 169 12.31 16.12 -5.18
N GLY A 170 11.17 16.43 -4.52
CA GLY A 170 9.86 16.45 -5.15
C GLY A 170 9.18 15.09 -5.21
N VAL A 171 9.47 14.17 -4.28
CA VAL A 171 8.66 12.96 -4.08
C VAL A 171 7.23 13.35 -3.74
N ASP A 172 6.26 12.53 -4.10
CA ASP A 172 4.85 12.84 -3.89
C ASP A 172 4.34 12.44 -2.50
N PHE A 173 4.99 11.49 -1.86
CA PHE A 173 4.76 11.06 -0.48
C PHE A 173 5.97 10.31 0.07
N LEU A 174 6.07 10.25 1.40
CA LEU A 174 7.25 9.78 2.10
C LEU A 174 6.93 8.74 3.16
N ALA A 175 7.51 7.55 3.06
CA ALA A 175 7.54 6.55 4.12
C ALA A 175 8.69 6.85 5.08
N ALA A 176 8.41 6.75 6.37
CA ALA A 176 9.41 6.97 7.41
C ALA A 176 9.33 5.87 8.46
N GLY A 177 10.47 5.32 8.85
CA GLY A 177 10.57 4.47 10.03
C GLY A 177 10.22 5.26 11.28
N ILE A 178 9.19 4.84 12.00
CA ILE A 178 8.74 5.44 13.28
C ILE A 178 8.47 4.37 14.34
N GLY A 179 9.15 3.23 14.25
CA GLY A 179 8.94 2.07 15.12
C GLY A 179 7.83 1.12 14.62
N ASN A 180 7.35 1.32 13.41
CA ASN A 180 6.40 0.43 12.72
C ASN A 180 7.10 -0.82 12.19
N ILE A 181 6.35 -1.92 12.10
CA ILE A 181 6.86 -3.26 11.81
C ILE A 181 5.97 -3.94 10.78
N HIS A 182 6.57 -4.58 9.77
CA HIS A 182 5.87 -5.48 8.87
C HIS A 182 5.48 -6.79 9.58
N GLY A 183 4.31 -7.32 9.28
CA GLY A 183 3.82 -8.56 9.87
C GLY A 183 3.12 -8.36 11.21
N LYS A 184 3.31 -9.31 12.13
CA LYS A 184 2.69 -9.27 13.46
C LYS A 184 3.57 -8.51 14.45
N TYR A 185 2.99 -7.57 15.16
CA TYR A 185 3.69 -6.86 16.23
C TYR A 185 3.95 -7.77 17.42
N PRO A 186 5.15 -7.73 18.03
CA PRO A 186 5.45 -8.47 19.24
C PRO A 186 4.72 -7.87 20.45
N GLU A 187 4.46 -8.70 21.49
CA GLU A 187 3.74 -8.26 22.70
C GLU A 187 4.44 -7.10 23.44
N ASN A 188 5.77 -7.01 23.33
CA ASN A 188 6.60 -5.98 23.95
C ASN A 188 6.87 -4.78 23.01
N TRP A 189 6.11 -4.62 21.93
CA TRP A 189 6.27 -3.47 21.04
C TRP A 189 6.02 -2.14 21.76
N ALA A 190 6.97 -1.22 21.62
CA ALA A 190 6.94 0.07 22.34
C ALA A 190 5.91 1.07 21.79
N GLY A 191 5.29 0.79 20.64
CA GLY A 191 4.40 1.70 19.94
C GLY A 191 5.09 2.54 18.87
N LEU A 192 4.32 3.38 18.18
CA LEU A 192 4.82 4.33 17.19
C LEU A 192 5.50 5.52 17.87
N SER A 193 6.61 5.99 17.32
CA SER A 193 7.28 7.23 17.73
C SER A 193 6.55 8.45 17.15
N PHE A 194 5.58 8.98 17.87
CA PHE A 194 4.86 10.19 17.47
C PHE A 194 5.72 11.45 17.53
N GLU A 195 6.76 11.46 18.38
CA GLU A 195 7.75 12.54 18.43
C GLU A 195 8.52 12.64 17.12
N THR A 196 9.01 11.50 16.61
CA THR A 196 9.69 11.43 15.32
C THR A 196 8.74 11.83 14.17
N LEU A 197 7.50 11.30 14.18
CA LEU A 197 6.50 11.61 13.15
C LEU A 197 6.16 13.11 13.12
N ASP A 198 5.96 13.74 14.26
CA ASP A 198 5.68 15.17 14.36
C ASP A 198 6.86 16.02 13.87
N ALA A 199 8.09 15.67 14.26
CA ALA A 199 9.29 16.34 13.77
C ALA A 199 9.45 16.25 12.24
N ILE A 200 9.16 15.07 11.67
CA ILE A 200 9.16 14.89 10.20
C ILE A 200 8.09 15.76 9.55
N GLN A 201 6.87 15.72 10.06
CA GLN A 201 5.74 16.49 9.52
C GLN A 201 6.03 18.01 9.56
N GLN A 202 6.64 18.53 10.63
CA GLN A 202 7.03 19.93 10.73
C GLN A 202 8.07 20.36 9.68
N LEU A 203 9.02 19.47 9.33
CA LEU A 203 10.05 19.75 8.34
C LEU A 203 9.59 19.53 6.89
N THR A 204 8.69 18.59 6.66
CA THR A 204 8.22 18.22 5.31
C THR A 204 6.93 18.95 4.89
N GLY A 205 6.28 19.65 5.83
CA GLY A 205 5.12 20.51 5.57
C GLY A 205 3.95 19.74 4.99
N GLU A 206 3.50 20.10 3.79
CA GLU A 206 2.31 19.54 3.15
C GLU A 206 2.54 18.15 2.50
N LEU A 207 3.76 17.62 2.51
CA LEU A 207 4.04 16.31 1.94
C LEU A 207 3.25 15.20 2.68
N PRO A 208 2.43 14.38 1.99
CA PRO A 208 1.78 13.22 2.60
C PRO A 208 2.80 12.23 3.18
N LEU A 209 2.55 11.78 4.42
CA LEU A 209 3.38 10.74 5.05
C LEU A 209 2.71 9.37 4.94
N VAL A 210 3.53 8.33 4.94
CA VAL A 210 3.09 6.95 4.77
C VAL A 210 3.44 6.12 6.01
N LEU A 211 2.49 5.33 6.47
CA LEU A 211 2.67 4.35 7.53
C LEU A 211 2.62 2.94 6.93
N HIS A 212 3.76 2.28 6.85
CA HIS A 212 3.86 0.86 6.54
C HIS A 212 3.55 -0.01 7.76
N GLY A 213 3.25 -1.30 7.53
CA GLY A 213 2.99 -2.24 8.63
C GLY A 213 1.71 -1.93 9.41
N GLY A 214 0.64 -1.50 8.76
CA GLY A 214 -0.62 -1.09 9.39
C GLY A 214 -1.42 -2.20 10.07
N THR A 215 -0.97 -3.47 9.98
CA THR A 215 -1.64 -4.63 10.57
C THR A 215 -1.49 -4.64 12.10
N GLY A 216 -2.61 -4.61 12.84
CA GLY A 216 -2.59 -4.81 14.30
C GLY A 216 -2.18 -3.58 15.12
N ILE A 217 -1.95 -2.43 14.51
CA ILE A 217 -1.74 -1.18 15.25
C ILE A 217 -3.06 -0.76 15.91
N PRO A 218 -3.07 -0.37 17.20
CA PRO A 218 -4.27 0.11 17.88
C PRO A 218 -4.93 1.30 17.17
N ALA A 219 -6.26 1.29 17.11
CA ALA A 219 -7.05 2.31 16.40
C ALA A 219 -6.70 3.76 16.81
N GLU A 220 -6.45 4.01 18.09
CA GLU A 220 -6.09 5.35 18.57
C GLU A 220 -4.70 5.80 18.10
N MET A 221 -3.76 4.85 17.92
CA MET A 221 -2.46 5.17 17.33
C MET A 221 -2.58 5.50 15.83
N ILE A 222 -3.42 4.76 15.10
CA ILE A 222 -3.73 5.06 13.69
C ILE A 222 -4.32 6.46 13.55
N LYS A 223 -5.35 6.79 14.33
CA LYS A 223 -5.98 8.11 14.31
C LYS A 223 -4.99 9.23 14.64
N LYS A 224 -4.11 9.01 15.63
CA LYS A 224 -3.07 9.97 15.99
C LYS A 224 -2.05 10.14 14.87
N ALA A 225 -1.61 9.05 14.22
CA ALA A 225 -0.70 9.13 13.08
C ALA A 225 -1.32 9.93 11.92
N ILE A 226 -2.60 9.69 11.61
CA ILE A 226 -3.34 10.46 10.59
C ILE A 226 -3.38 11.95 10.96
N SER A 227 -3.64 12.30 12.22
CA SER A 227 -3.64 13.70 12.69
C SER A 227 -2.27 14.39 12.57
N LEU A 228 -1.20 13.62 12.46
CA LEU A 228 0.19 14.07 12.28
C LEU A 228 0.68 13.94 10.82
N GLY A 229 -0.23 13.85 9.85
CA GLY A 229 0.09 13.92 8.42
C GLY A 229 0.24 12.61 7.69
N VAL A 230 -0.03 11.46 8.34
CA VAL A 230 -0.13 10.18 7.63
C VAL A 230 -1.38 10.19 6.75
N ALA A 231 -1.18 9.99 5.46
CA ALA A 231 -2.23 10.00 4.43
C ALA A 231 -2.35 8.68 3.67
N LYS A 232 -1.40 7.76 3.84
CA LYS A 232 -1.40 6.40 3.26
C LYS A 232 -1.03 5.41 4.35
N ILE A 233 -1.76 4.28 4.42
CA ILE A 233 -1.47 3.20 5.37
C ILE A 233 -1.48 1.87 4.63
N ASN A 234 -0.37 1.12 4.72
CA ASN A 234 -0.21 -0.18 4.08
C ASN A 234 -0.75 -1.31 4.96
N VAL A 235 -1.59 -2.16 4.38
CA VAL A 235 -2.16 -3.35 5.03
C VAL A 235 -1.97 -4.56 4.12
N ASN A 236 -1.20 -5.54 4.55
CA ASN A 236 -0.96 -6.80 3.85
C ASN A 236 -1.30 -8.01 4.73
N THR A 237 -0.56 -8.21 5.81
CA THR A 237 -0.63 -9.40 6.66
C THR A 237 -2.04 -9.68 7.19
N GLU A 238 -2.81 -8.68 7.54
CA GLU A 238 -4.17 -8.86 8.07
C GLU A 238 -5.12 -9.48 7.03
N CYS A 239 -5.03 -9.05 5.76
CA CYS A 239 -5.77 -9.67 4.66
C CYS A 239 -5.33 -11.12 4.42
N GLN A 240 -4.02 -11.39 4.50
CA GLN A 240 -3.49 -12.75 4.37
C GLN A 240 -4.00 -13.68 5.47
N LEU A 241 -4.00 -13.21 6.72
CA LEU A 241 -4.47 -13.99 7.88
C LEU A 241 -5.97 -14.26 7.82
N SER A 242 -6.78 -13.27 7.46
CA SER A 242 -8.24 -13.43 7.35
C SER A 242 -8.62 -14.38 6.23
N PHE A 243 -7.99 -14.27 5.06
CA PHE A 243 -8.16 -15.20 3.96
C PHE A 243 -7.80 -16.65 4.35
N ALA A 244 -6.62 -16.83 4.95
CA ALA A 244 -6.13 -18.16 5.34
C ALA A 244 -7.06 -18.81 6.39
N ALA A 245 -7.52 -18.05 7.37
CA ALA A 245 -8.42 -18.54 8.40
C ALA A 245 -9.78 -18.97 7.83
N ALA A 246 -10.39 -18.16 6.96
CA ALA A 246 -11.68 -18.48 6.34
C ALA A 246 -11.59 -19.69 5.39
N THR A 247 -10.53 -19.79 4.61
CA THR A 247 -10.28 -20.92 3.71
C THR A 247 -10.03 -22.21 4.50
N ARG A 248 -9.24 -22.14 5.58
CA ARG A 248 -9.01 -23.28 6.49
C ARG A 248 -10.32 -23.78 7.08
N LYS A 249 -11.16 -22.90 7.60
CA LYS A 249 -12.46 -23.24 8.15
C LYS A 249 -13.35 -23.98 7.15
N TYR A 250 -13.37 -23.55 5.88
CA TYR A 250 -14.12 -24.22 4.82
C TYR A 250 -13.68 -25.67 4.63
N ILE A 251 -12.36 -25.92 4.66
CA ILE A 251 -11.78 -27.26 4.51
C ILE A 251 -12.00 -28.11 5.79
N GLU A 252 -11.77 -27.56 6.98
CA GLU A 252 -11.98 -28.27 8.25
C GLU A 252 -13.44 -28.69 8.46
N GLU A 253 -14.39 -27.92 7.94
CA GLU A 253 -15.80 -28.28 7.94
C GLU A 253 -16.18 -29.31 6.87
N GLY A 254 -15.23 -29.82 6.08
CA GLY A 254 -15.43 -30.82 5.03
C GLY A 254 -16.29 -30.33 3.86
N LYS A 255 -16.46 -29.03 3.68
CA LYS A 255 -17.28 -28.46 2.61
C LYS A 255 -16.73 -28.75 1.22
N ASP A 256 -15.40 -28.88 1.08
CA ASP A 256 -14.72 -29.30 -0.13
C ASP A 256 -15.05 -30.73 -0.56
N LEU A 257 -15.47 -31.59 0.37
CA LEU A 257 -15.81 -32.98 0.12
C LEU A 257 -17.28 -33.19 -0.32
N VAL A 258 -18.11 -32.17 -0.27
CA VAL A 258 -19.55 -32.24 -0.56
C VAL A 258 -19.85 -31.72 -1.97
N GLY A 259 -20.41 -32.58 -2.82
CA GLY A 259 -20.78 -32.22 -4.20
C GLY A 259 -19.58 -31.70 -4.99
N LYS A 260 -19.64 -30.46 -5.50
CA LYS A 260 -18.54 -29.76 -6.18
C LYS A 260 -17.85 -28.75 -5.26
N GLY A 261 -17.78 -28.99 -3.96
CA GLY A 261 -17.13 -28.12 -2.99
C GLY A 261 -15.62 -27.92 -3.24
N PHE A 262 -14.97 -28.86 -3.93
CA PHE A 262 -13.56 -28.79 -4.35
C PHE A 262 -13.27 -27.82 -5.50
N ASP A 263 -14.30 -27.24 -6.13
CA ASP A 263 -14.10 -26.22 -7.18
C ASP A 263 -13.36 -25.01 -6.58
N PRO A 264 -12.23 -24.58 -7.18
CA PRO A 264 -11.43 -23.46 -6.64
C PRO A 264 -12.25 -22.18 -6.42
N ARG A 265 -13.25 -21.93 -7.25
CA ARG A 265 -14.18 -20.79 -7.08
C ARG A 265 -14.98 -20.88 -5.78
N LYS A 266 -15.20 -22.06 -5.23
CA LYS A 266 -15.89 -22.31 -3.96
C LYS A 266 -14.91 -22.37 -2.79
N VAL A 267 -13.75 -22.98 -2.98
CA VAL A 267 -12.71 -23.06 -1.95
C VAL A 267 -12.18 -21.67 -1.58
N LEU A 268 -12.02 -20.79 -2.56
CA LEU A 268 -11.48 -19.45 -2.36
C LEU A 268 -12.54 -18.41 -1.95
N ALA A 269 -13.83 -18.69 -2.15
CA ALA A 269 -14.92 -17.75 -1.86
C ALA A 269 -14.95 -17.28 -0.40
N PRO A 270 -14.80 -18.11 0.65
CA PRO A 270 -14.78 -17.64 2.03
C PRO A 270 -13.62 -16.69 2.33
N GLY A 271 -12.43 -16.97 1.75
CA GLY A 271 -11.28 -16.10 1.88
C GLY A 271 -11.48 -14.75 1.17
N PHE A 272 -12.10 -14.77 -0.01
CA PHE A 272 -12.47 -13.56 -0.74
C PHE A 272 -13.40 -12.65 0.10
N GLU A 273 -14.46 -13.19 0.70
CA GLU A 273 -15.35 -12.42 1.57
C GLU A 273 -14.64 -11.89 2.83
N ALA A 274 -13.74 -12.69 3.43
CA ALA A 274 -12.96 -12.25 4.58
C ALA A 274 -12.02 -11.08 4.25
N ILE A 275 -11.45 -11.03 3.05
CA ILE A 275 -10.67 -9.87 2.59
C ILE A 275 -11.58 -8.63 2.49
N LYS A 276 -12.77 -8.76 1.90
CA LYS A 276 -13.72 -7.64 1.78
C LYS A 276 -14.05 -7.04 3.16
N GLU A 277 -14.32 -7.88 4.15
CA GLU A 277 -14.60 -7.45 5.52
C GLU A 277 -13.40 -6.70 6.11
N THR A 278 -12.18 -7.28 6.02
CA THR A 278 -10.95 -6.64 6.51
C THR A 278 -10.69 -5.30 5.84
N VAL A 279 -10.80 -5.23 4.51
CA VAL A 279 -10.58 -3.99 3.74
C VAL A 279 -11.58 -2.91 4.14
N LYS A 280 -12.86 -3.28 4.30
CA LYS A 280 -13.91 -2.36 4.75
C LYS A 280 -13.63 -1.79 6.13
N GLU A 281 -13.29 -2.65 7.11
CA GLU A 281 -12.92 -2.22 8.47
C GLU A 281 -11.75 -1.23 8.46
N LYS A 282 -10.75 -1.46 7.60
CA LYS A 282 -9.61 -0.55 7.47
C LYS A 282 -10.01 0.78 6.82
N MET A 283 -10.83 0.77 5.77
CA MET A 283 -11.32 2.00 5.15
C MET A 283 -12.14 2.85 6.12
N GLU A 284 -12.97 2.20 6.96
CA GLU A 284 -13.70 2.86 8.05
C GLU A 284 -12.75 3.45 9.11
N LEU A 285 -11.77 2.66 9.58
CA LEU A 285 -10.77 3.10 10.56
C LEU A 285 -9.93 4.28 10.06
N PHE A 286 -9.55 4.26 8.78
CA PHE A 286 -8.72 5.30 8.15
C PHE A 286 -9.52 6.54 7.76
N GLY A 287 -10.86 6.48 7.81
CA GLY A 287 -11.77 7.57 7.50
C GLY A 287 -11.90 7.86 6.00
N SER A 288 -11.57 6.89 5.12
CA SER A 288 -11.61 7.05 3.67
C SER A 288 -12.97 6.75 3.03
N VAL A 289 -13.92 6.20 3.78
CA VAL A 289 -15.28 5.93 3.30
C VAL A 289 -15.97 7.22 2.87
N GLY A 290 -16.52 7.25 1.65
CA GLY A 290 -17.20 8.43 1.08
C GLY A 290 -16.24 9.52 0.59
N LYS A 291 -14.95 9.22 0.37
CA LYS A 291 -13.91 10.19 -0.02
C LYS A 291 -13.43 10.07 -1.47
N ALA A 292 -14.06 9.20 -2.28
CA ALA A 292 -13.74 9.04 -3.70
C ALA A 292 -14.22 10.22 -4.55
#